data_8f3100ad9e8dab754fe487e5ed0b0b1c
#
_entry.id   8f3100ad9e8dab754fe487e5ed0b0b1c
#
_cell.length_a   1.000
_cell.length_b   1.000
_cell.length_c   1.000
_cell.angle_alpha   90.00
_cell.angle_beta   90.00
_cell.angle_gamma   90.00
#
_symmetry.space_group_name_H-M   'P 1'
#
loop_
_entity.id
_entity.type
_entity.pdbx_description
1 polymer ?
#
loop_
_entity_poly.entity_id
_entity_poly.type
_entity_poly.pdbx_seq_one_letter_code
_entity_poly.pdbx_strand_id
1 'polypeptide(L)'
;RSAVLKALREGLDSRCTDFTAQRSARDEEIALCDEGALEDFLSGGAVPDEAVARLVAQRKLFPCWFGSALKLEGVEELLSGLERYAPAPDYPKEFAARVFKITRDDQGNRLTWMKITGGSLKAKTPLSGGAGEERWEEKADQLRLYSGAKFRAVDRAEAGCVVAVTGLS
;
A
#
# COMPACT_ATOMS: atom_id res chain seq x y z
N ARG A 1 3.02 10.06 24.53
CA ARG A 1 3.86 9.86 23.36
C ARG A 1 5.12 9.05 23.69
N SER A 2 6.02 9.57 24.57
CA SER A 2 7.26 8.87 24.90
C SER A 2 7.07 7.49 25.53
N ALA A 3 6.09 7.30 26.40
CA ALA A 3 5.77 6.00 26.97
C ALA A 3 5.30 4.98 25.93
N VAL A 4 4.51 5.42 24.95
CA VAL A 4 4.05 4.56 23.84
C VAL A 4 5.21 4.18 22.93
N LEU A 5 6.07 5.14 22.55
CA LEU A 5 7.24 4.86 21.73
C LEU A 5 8.19 3.88 22.44
N LYS A 6 8.40 4.06 23.75
CA LYS A 6 9.19 3.11 24.55
C LYS A 6 8.59 1.71 24.52
N ALA A 7 7.28 1.58 24.71
CA ALA A 7 6.59 0.28 24.66
C ALA A 7 6.68 -0.36 23.26
N LEU A 8 6.61 0.42 22.18
CA LEU A 8 6.82 -0.06 20.82
C LEU A 8 8.24 -0.59 20.60
N ARG A 9 9.25 0.14 21.12
CA ARG A 9 10.66 -0.28 21.03
C ARG A 9 10.95 -1.54 21.80
N GLU A 10 10.35 -1.69 22.97
CA GLU A 10 10.54 -2.87 23.83
C GLU A 10 9.71 -4.09 23.35
N GLY A 11 8.52 -3.85 22.85
CA GLY A 11 7.56 -4.92 22.49
C GLY A 11 7.61 -5.36 21.03
N LEU A 12 8.06 -4.51 20.11
CA LEU A 12 8.10 -4.78 18.66
C LEU A 12 9.51 -4.72 18.10
N ASP A 13 10.10 -3.52 18.03
CA ASP A 13 11.42 -3.34 17.44
C ASP A 13 12.07 -2.04 17.93
N SER A 14 13.35 -2.11 18.34
CA SER A 14 14.12 -0.96 18.84
C SER A 14 14.27 0.17 17.81
N ARG A 15 14.10 -0.11 16.52
CA ARG A 15 14.20 0.84 15.39
C ARG A 15 12.89 1.60 15.12
N CYS A 16 11.92 1.54 16.02
CA CYS A 16 10.76 2.42 16.00
C CYS A 16 11.20 3.86 16.27
N THR A 17 11.01 4.76 15.30
CA THR A 17 11.47 6.15 15.35
C THR A 17 10.29 7.12 15.23
N ASP A 18 10.32 8.20 16.02
CA ASP A 18 9.26 9.20 16.06
C ASP A 18 9.38 10.20 14.91
N PHE A 19 8.50 10.10 13.93
CA PHE A 19 8.44 10.99 12.77
C PHE A 19 7.65 12.28 13.01
N THR A 20 7.08 12.46 14.20
CA THR A 20 6.50 13.74 14.65
C THR A 20 7.50 14.58 15.47
N ALA A 21 8.74 14.08 15.69
CA ALA A 21 9.82 14.82 16.28
C ALA A 21 10.44 15.81 15.29
N GLN A 22 11.26 16.72 15.79
CA GLN A 22 12.07 17.59 14.92
C GLN A 22 13.01 16.76 14.04
N ARG A 23 13.19 17.20 12.79
CA ARG A 23 13.96 16.45 11.79
C ARG A 23 15.37 16.09 12.26
N SER A 24 16.09 17.01 12.89
CA SER A 24 17.44 16.76 13.38
C SER A 24 17.51 15.59 14.37
N ALA A 25 16.65 15.60 15.39
CA ALA A 25 16.61 14.53 16.40
C ALA A 25 16.16 13.18 15.79
N ARG A 26 15.25 13.22 14.82
CA ARG A 26 14.81 12.03 14.06
C ARG A 26 15.95 11.47 13.22
N ASP A 27 16.67 12.32 12.50
CA ASP A 27 17.73 11.91 11.57
C ASP A 27 18.95 11.34 12.33
N GLU A 28 19.24 11.82 13.55
CA GLU A 28 20.21 11.18 14.46
C GLU A 28 19.81 9.73 14.81
N GLU A 29 18.54 9.50 15.16
CA GLU A 29 18.04 8.15 15.43
C GLU A 29 18.08 7.25 14.19
N ILE A 30 17.74 7.77 13.01
CA ILE A 30 17.78 7.01 11.75
C ILE A 30 19.22 6.64 11.38
N ALA A 31 20.17 7.54 11.58
CA ALA A 31 21.60 7.30 11.33
C ALA A 31 22.14 6.07 12.09
N LEU A 32 21.58 5.78 13.27
CA LEU A 32 21.97 4.60 14.05
C LEU A 32 21.41 3.27 13.51
N CYS A 33 20.49 3.31 12.54
CA CYS A 33 19.87 2.11 12.00
C CYS A 33 20.67 1.45 10.86
N ASP A 34 21.58 2.19 10.21
CA ASP A 34 22.30 1.72 9.02
C ASP A 34 23.57 2.51 8.78
N GLU A 35 24.67 1.85 8.39
CA GLU A 35 25.97 2.49 8.15
C GLU A 35 25.92 3.57 7.05
N GLY A 36 25.19 3.32 5.94
CA GLY A 36 25.04 4.30 4.87
C GLY A 36 24.25 5.54 5.32
N ALA A 37 23.23 5.36 6.16
CA ALA A 37 22.49 6.48 6.75
C ALA A 37 23.35 7.29 7.73
N LEU A 38 24.27 6.62 8.43
CA LEU A 38 25.23 7.29 9.31
C LEU A 38 26.23 8.13 8.49
N GLU A 39 26.76 7.60 7.38
CA GLU A 39 27.62 8.33 6.47
C GLU A 39 26.94 9.56 5.87
N ASP A 40 25.69 9.42 5.41
CA ASP A 40 24.89 10.52 4.90
C ASP A 40 24.71 11.62 5.97
N PHE A 41 24.36 11.22 7.20
CA PHE A 41 24.18 12.14 8.32
C PHE A 41 25.48 12.87 8.71
N LEU A 42 26.59 12.16 8.78
CA LEU A 42 27.90 12.75 9.14
C LEU A 42 28.41 13.70 8.07
N SER A 43 28.15 13.44 6.80
CA SER A 43 28.61 14.27 5.67
C SER A 43 27.69 15.46 5.39
N GLY A 44 26.38 15.29 5.55
CA GLY A 44 25.37 16.28 5.16
C GLY A 44 24.54 16.87 6.30
N GLY A 45 24.69 16.37 7.53
CA GLY A 45 23.91 16.81 8.70
C GLY A 45 22.45 16.35 8.70
N ALA A 46 22.04 15.55 7.71
CA ALA A 46 20.69 15.01 7.58
C ALA A 46 20.69 13.69 6.80
N VAL A 47 19.69 12.85 7.03
CA VAL A 47 19.46 11.63 6.23
C VAL A 47 18.52 11.96 5.06
N PRO A 48 18.90 11.70 3.79
CA PRO A 48 18.06 11.92 2.63
C PRO A 48 16.76 11.10 2.67
N ASP A 49 15.68 11.64 2.13
CA ASP A 49 14.37 10.96 2.11
C ASP A 49 14.42 9.62 1.34
N GLU A 50 15.25 9.51 0.31
CA GLU A 50 15.47 8.28 -0.45
C GLU A 50 16.14 7.18 0.41
N ALA A 51 17.07 7.57 1.28
CA ALA A 51 17.68 6.65 2.23
C ALA A 51 16.66 6.20 3.29
N VAL A 52 15.83 7.10 3.79
CA VAL A 52 14.72 6.78 4.70
C VAL A 52 13.75 5.79 4.04
N ALA A 53 13.29 6.06 2.81
CA ALA A 53 12.38 5.18 2.07
C ALA A 53 13.01 3.78 1.85
N ARG A 54 14.29 3.72 1.51
CA ARG A 54 15.04 2.46 1.38
C ARG A 54 15.06 1.67 2.69
N LEU A 55 15.34 2.32 3.83
CA LEU A 55 15.36 1.67 5.13
C LEU A 55 13.99 1.15 5.55
N VAL A 56 12.93 1.89 5.27
CA VAL A 56 11.54 1.45 5.48
C VAL A 56 11.22 0.21 4.63
N ALA A 57 11.56 0.23 3.33
CA ALA A 57 11.37 -0.89 2.42
C ALA A 57 12.13 -2.15 2.85
N GLN A 58 13.32 -1.98 3.39
CA GLN A 58 14.17 -3.07 3.94
C GLN A 58 13.78 -3.51 5.35
N ARG A 59 12.76 -2.89 5.97
CA ARG A 59 12.37 -3.14 7.37
C ARG A 59 13.50 -2.90 8.37
N LYS A 60 14.38 -1.96 8.07
CA LYS A 60 15.44 -1.49 8.95
C LYS A 60 15.03 -0.26 9.76
N LEU A 61 13.89 0.33 9.46
CA LEU A 61 13.32 1.51 10.10
C LEU A 61 11.81 1.38 10.17
N PHE A 62 11.22 1.69 11.32
CA PHE A 62 9.78 1.66 11.56
C PHE A 62 9.29 3.05 11.97
N PRO A 63 8.82 3.86 11.01
CA PRO A 63 8.33 5.20 11.28
C PRO A 63 7.07 5.19 12.16
N CYS A 64 7.03 6.01 13.19
CA CYS A 64 5.90 6.18 14.08
C CYS A 64 5.40 7.62 14.02
N TRP A 65 4.11 7.82 13.69
CA TRP A 65 3.45 9.12 13.76
C TRP A 65 2.49 9.16 14.93
N PHE A 66 2.55 10.23 15.70
CA PHE A 66 1.66 10.46 16.82
C PHE A 66 0.70 11.59 16.50
N GLY A 67 -0.60 11.32 16.58
CA GLY A 67 -1.65 12.27 16.25
C GLY A 67 -2.96 11.93 16.95
N SER A 68 -4.00 12.69 16.64
CA SER A 68 -5.36 12.46 17.10
C SER A 68 -6.30 12.39 15.91
N ALA A 69 -6.71 11.19 15.54
CA ALA A 69 -7.66 10.99 14.43
C ALA A 69 -8.99 11.71 14.67
N LEU A 70 -9.46 11.78 15.92
CA LEU A 70 -10.70 12.48 16.27
C LEU A 70 -10.60 14.00 16.02
N LYS A 71 -9.42 14.59 16.25
CA LYS A 71 -9.17 16.02 16.05
C LYS A 71 -8.54 16.32 14.68
N LEU A 72 -8.27 15.30 13.89
CA LEU A 72 -7.53 15.37 12.63
C LEU A 72 -6.09 15.93 12.77
N GLU A 73 -5.54 15.94 13.99
CA GLU A 73 -4.16 16.36 14.25
C GLU A 73 -3.18 15.25 13.81
N GLY A 74 -2.16 15.56 13.02
CA GLY A 74 -1.12 14.63 12.56
C GLY A 74 -1.57 13.68 11.44
N VAL A 75 -2.80 13.81 10.93
CA VAL A 75 -3.32 12.92 9.85
C VAL A 75 -2.65 13.24 8.51
N GLU A 76 -2.50 14.53 8.19
CA GLU A 76 -1.85 14.96 6.93
C GLU A 76 -0.38 14.57 6.91
N GLU A 77 0.32 14.69 8.03
CA GLU A 77 1.71 14.28 8.19
C GLU A 77 1.88 12.76 8.00
N LEU A 78 0.95 11.97 8.56
CA LEU A 78 0.93 10.51 8.34
C LEU A 78 0.70 10.17 6.86
N LEU A 79 -0.28 10.80 6.21
CA LEU A 79 -0.58 10.55 4.79
C LEU A 79 0.60 10.94 3.89
N SER A 80 1.20 12.11 4.14
CA SER A 80 2.40 12.56 3.42
C SER A 80 3.59 11.62 3.67
N GLY A 81 3.73 11.10 4.89
CA GLY A 81 4.74 10.10 5.23
C GLY A 81 4.52 8.78 4.50
N LEU A 82 3.28 8.31 4.39
CA LEU A 82 2.95 7.11 3.61
C LEU A 82 3.27 7.30 2.11
N GLU A 83 2.90 8.44 1.54
CA GLU A 83 3.20 8.76 0.14
C GLU A 83 4.71 8.80 -0.13
N ARG A 84 5.49 9.38 0.81
CA ARG A 84 6.92 9.58 0.66
C ARG A 84 7.77 8.34 0.92
N TYR A 85 7.40 7.53 1.91
CA TYR A 85 8.26 6.45 2.42
C TYR A 85 7.71 5.05 2.19
N ALA A 86 6.41 4.88 1.84
CA ALA A 86 5.90 3.56 1.51
C ALA A 86 6.28 3.21 0.07
N PRO A 87 6.97 2.05 -0.16
CA PRO A 87 7.35 1.68 -1.51
C PRO A 87 6.10 1.36 -2.34
N ALA A 88 5.99 1.98 -3.51
CA ALA A 88 5.02 1.57 -4.51
C ALA A 88 5.46 0.22 -5.09
N PRO A 89 4.60 -0.81 -5.14
CA PRO A 89 4.93 -2.07 -5.79
C PRO A 89 5.21 -1.87 -7.27
N ASP A 90 6.27 -2.51 -7.76
CA ASP A 90 6.52 -2.58 -9.20
C ASP A 90 5.64 -3.69 -9.79
N TYR A 91 4.78 -3.35 -10.74
CA TYR A 91 3.85 -4.29 -11.34
C TYR A 91 4.32 -4.70 -12.74
N PRO A 92 4.28 -6.00 -13.09
CA PRO A 92 4.60 -6.46 -14.45
C PRO A 92 3.63 -5.86 -15.47
N LYS A 93 4.09 -5.73 -16.72
CA LYS A 93 3.28 -5.17 -17.82
C LYS A 93 2.18 -6.13 -18.28
N GLU A 94 2.37 -7.42 -18.09
CA GLU A 94 1.38 -8.43 -18.43
C GLU A 94 0.23 -8.40 -17.44
N PHE A 95 -1.00 -8.66 -17.95
CA PHE A 95 -2.17 -8.72 -17.09
C PHE A 95 -2.07 -9.86 -16.09
N ALA A 96 -2.23 -9.53 -14.85
CA ALA A 96 -2.39 -10.48 -13.75
C ALA A 96 -3.36 -9.93 -12.72
N ALA A 97 -4.17 -10.80 -12.13
CA ALA A 97 -5.10 -10.43 -11.07
C ALA A 97 -5.23 -11.54 -10.04
N ARG A 98 -5.47 -11.17 -8.79
CA ARG A 98 -5.76 -12.10 -7.71
C ARG A 98 -7.18 -11.88 -7.20
N VAL A 99 -8.03 -12.87 -7.40
CA VAL A 99 -9.37 -12.91 -6.80
C VAL A 99 -9.21 -13.23 -5.30
N PHE A 100 -9.89 -12.46 -4.45
CA PHE A 100 -9.81 -12.64 -3.00
C PHE A 100 -11.19 -12.71 -2.33
N LYS A 101 -12.26 -12.34 -3.03
CA LYS A 101 -13.62 -12.34 -2.49
C LYS A 101 -14.65 -12.46 -3.61
N ILE A 102 -15.76 -13.15 -3.31
CA ILE A 102 -16.95 -13.20 -4.15
C ILE A 102 -18.14 -12.77 -3.29
N THR A 103 -18.95 -11.85 -3.80
CA THR A 103 -20.20 -11.40 -3.17
C THR A 103 -21.31 -11.30 -4.20
N ARG A 104 -22.49 -10.89 -3.76
CA ARG A 104 -23.59 -10.49 -4.63
C ARG A 104 -23.98 -9.04 -4.33
N ASP A 105 -24.41 -8.30 -5.35
CA ASP A 105 -25.01 -6.99 -5.15
C ASP A 105 -26.49 -7.11 -4.74
N ASP A 106 -27.16 -5.98 -4.46
CA ASP A 106 -28.55 -5.92 -4.05
C ASP A 106 -29.53 -6.48 -5.12
N GLN A 107 -29.09 -6.60 -6.37
CA GLN A 107 -29.84 -7.20 -7.46
C GLN A 107 -29.54 -8.69 -7.65
N GLY A 108 -28.69 -9.27 -6.81
CA GLY A 108 -28.29 -10.68 -6.86
C GLY A 108 -27.14 -10.95 -7.85
N ASN A 109 -26.62 -9.96 -8.58
CA ASN A 109 -25.52 -10.17 -9.50
C ASN A 109 -24.25 -10.54 -8.76
N ARG A 110 -23.53 -11.53 -9.26
CA ARG A 110 -22.22 -11.93 -8.72
C ARG A 110 -21.20 -10.83 -8.94
N LEU A 111 -20.45 -10.51 -7.88
CA LEU A 111 -19.32 -9.59 -7.87
C LEU A 111 -18.05 -10.37 -7.50
N THR A 112 -17.17 -10.50 -8.47
CA THR A 112 -15.84 -11.10 -8.26
C THR A 112 -14.84 -9.99 -7.96
N TRP A 113 -14.40 -9.94 -6.70
CA TRP A 113 -13.45 -8.94 -6.22
C TRP A 113 -12.03 -9.38 -6.48
N MET A 114 -11.29 -8.56 -7.19
CA MET A 114 -9.90 -8.85 -7.49
C MET A 114 -8.99 -7.63 -7.32
N LYS A 115 -7.76 -7.89 -6.95
CA LYS A 115 -6.67 -6.92 -7.06
C LYS A 115 -5.94 -7.17 -8.36
N ILE A 116 -5.79 -6.13 -9.18
CA ILE A 116 -4.96 -6.18 -10.37
C ILE A 116 -3.50 -6.14 -9.94
N THR A 117 -2.75 -7.19 -10.26
CA THR A 117 -1.34 -7.36 -9.85
C THR A 117 -0.36 -7.25 -11.00
N GLY A 118 -0.84 -6.94 -12.20
CA GLY A 118 -0.03 -6.67 -13.39
C GLY A 118 -0.89 -6.08 -14.50
N GLY A 119 -0.29 -5.28 -15.36
CA GLY A 119 -0.91 -4.67 -16.52
C GLY A 119 -2.20 -3.91 -16.20
N SER A 120 -3.25 -4.20 -16.93
CA SER A 120 -4.56 -3.59 -16.74
C SER A 120 -5.68 -4.47 -17.25
N LEU A 121 -6.88 -4.32 -16.67
CA LEU A 121 -8.10 -4.96 -17.12
C LEU A 121 -9.01 -3.92 -17.76
N LYS A 122 -9.51 -4.20 -18.96
CA LYS A 122 -10.56 -3.42 -19.61
C LYS A 122 -11.93 -4.12 -19.44
N ALA A 123 -12.98 -3.33 -19.33
CA ALA A 123 -14.34 -3.85 -19.38
C ALA A 123 -14.58 -4.58 -20.70
N LYS A 124 -15.43 -5.59 -20.67
CA LYS A 124 -15.77 -6.46 -21.81
C LYS A 124 -14.62 -7.29 -22.39
N THR A 125 -13.50 -7.40 -21.66
CA THR A 125 -12.38 -8.26 -22.05
C THR A 125 -12.67 -9.72 -21.69
N PRO A 126 -12.41 -10.69 -22.59
CA PRO A 126 -12.41 -12.10 -22.24
C PRO A 126 -11.23 -12.39 -21.29
N LEU A 127 -11.53 -13.13 -20.24
CA LEU A 127 -10.55 -13.63 -19.27
C LEU A 127 -10.52 -15.14 -19.35
N SER A 128 -9.37 -15.72 -19.24
CA SER A 128 -9.19 -17.16 -19.18
C SER A 128 -8.31 -17.53 -17.99
N GLY A 129 -8.54 -18.69 -17.42
CA GLY A 129 -7.76 -19.22 -16.31
C GLY A 129 -7.90 -20.74 -16.22
N GLY A 130 -7.28 -21.31 -15.18
CA GLY A 130 -7.22 -22.75 -15.00
C GLY A 130 -6.18 -23.41 -15.88
N ALA A 131 -5.97 -24.73 -15.68
CA ALA A 131 -5.05 -25.55 -16.45
C ALA A 131 -5.74 -26.87 -16.83
N GLY A 132 -5.40 -27.43 -18.01
CA GLY A 132 -5.96 -28.69 -18.48
C GLY A 132 -7.48 -28.65 -18.65
N GLU A 133 -8.18 -29.63 -18.06
CA GLU A 133 -9.64 -29.77 -18.14
C GLU A 133 -10.42 -28.72 -17.32
N GLU A 134 -9.76 -28.03 -16.38
CA GLU A 134 -10.35 -26.94 -15.58
C GLU A 134 -10.19 -25.57 -16.25
N ARG A 135 -9.80 -25.53 -17.51
CA ARG A 135 -9.69 -24.27 -18.25
C ARG A 135 -11.05 -23.64 -18.45
N TRP A 136 -11.14 -22.34 -18.08
CA TRP A 136 -12.35 -21.54 -18.24
C TRP A 136 -12.06 -20.28 -19.07
N GLU A 137 -13.06 -19.78 -19.74
CA GLU A 137 -13.05 -18.52 -20.47
C GLU A 137 -14.37 -17.80 -20.21
N GLU A 138 -14.29 -16.61 -19.65
CA GLU A 138 -15.44 -15.79 -19.27
C GLU A 138 -15.18 -14.33 -19.60
N LYS A 139 -16.23 -13.54 -19.69
CA LYS A 139 -16.12 -12.13 -20.04
C LYS A 139 -16.32 -11.23 -18.84
N ALA A 140 -15.35 -10.35 -18.58
CA ALA A 140 -15.48 -9.27 -17.60
C ALA A 140 -16.43 -8.18 -18.15
N ASP A 141 -17.71 -8.20 -17.76
CA ASP A 141 -18.70 -7.28 -18.33
C ASP A 141 -18.52 -5.86 -17.83
N GLN A 142 -18.51 -5.65 -16.53
CA GLN A 142 -18.39 -4.33 -15.92
C GLN A 142 -17.32 -4.35 -14.82
N LEU A 143 -16.54 -3.28 -14.76
CA LEU A 143 -15.57 -3.04 -13.69
C LEU A 143 -16.13 -1.95 -12.77
N ARG A 144 -16.19 -2.23 -11.46
CA ARG A 144 -16.72 -1.34 -10.44
C ARG A 144 -15.67 -1.00 -9.42
N LEU A 145 -15.30 0.28 -9.30
CA LEU A 145 -14.48 0.79 -8.21
C LEU A 145 -15.38 1.28 -7.09
N TYR A 146 -15.25 0.68 -5.92
CA TYR A 146 -16.05 1.00 -4.75
C TYR A 146 -15.36 2.03 -3.85
N SER A 147 -16.17 2.93 -3.29
CA SER A 147 -15.80 3.82 -2.19
C SER A 147 -16.90 3.74 -1.14
N GLY A 148 -16.67 2.98 -0.08
CA GLY A 148 -17.72 2.58 0.85
C GLY A 148 -18.81 1.77 0.16
N ALA A 149 -20.08 2.15 0.35
CA ALA A 149 -21.22 1.48 -0.26
C ALA A 149 -21.50 1.90 -1.74
N LYS A 150 -20.86 2.97 -2.20
CA LYS A 150 -21.05 3.49 -3.57
C LYS A 150 -19.96 2.98 -4.49
N PHE A 151 -20.31 2.81 -5.77
CA PHE A 151 -19.33 2.47 -6.79
C PHE A 151 -19.46 3.40 -8.01
N ARG A 152 -18.38 3.47 -8.77
CA ARG A 152 -18.38 4.00 -10.14
C ARG A 152 -17.95 2.90 -11.11
N ALA A 153 -18.63 2.79 -12.23
CA ALA A 153 -18.17 1.95 -13.32
C ALA A 153 -16.97 2.61 -14.01
N VAL A 154 -16.00 1.80 -14.39
CA VAL A 154 -14.79 2.25 -15.12
C VAL A 154 -14.55 1.36 -16.32
N ASP A 155 -14.03 1.94 -17.40
CA ASP A 155 -13.70 1.20 -18.60
C ASP A 155 -12.40 0.40 -18.46
N ARG A 156 -11.51 0.85 -17.57
CA ARG A 156 -10.21 0.23 -17.35
C ARG A 156 -9.77 0.35 -15.89
N ALA A 157 -9.17 -0.69 -15.37
CA ALA A 157 -8.51 -0.73 -14.06
C ALA A 157 -7.05 -1.12 -14.22
N GLU A 158 -6.16 -0.32 -13.65
CA GLU A 158 -4.70 -0.49 -13.72
C GLU A 158 -4.21 -1.39 -12.58
N ALA A 159 -2.99 -1.90 -12.73
CA ALA A 159 -2.29 -2.62 -11.66
C ALA A 159 -2.26 -1.78 -10.37
N GLY A 160 -2.44 -2.46 -9.23
CA GLY A 160 -2.61 -1.82 -7.93
C GLY A 160 -4.06 -1.55 -7.53
N CYS A 161 -5.00 -1.46 -8.48
CA CYS A 161 -6.41 -1.26 -8.19
C CYS A 161 -7.07 -2.52 -7.60
N VAL A 162 -8.03 -2.30 -6.70
CA VAL A 162 -9.01 -3.29 -6.28
C VAL A 162 -10.32 -3.01 -7.00
N VAL A 163 -10.87 -3.98 -7.70
CA VAL A 163 -12.05 -3.82 -8.54
C VAL A 163 -13.01 -5.00 -8.35
N ALA A 164 -14.31 -4.72 -8.35
CA ALA A 164 -15.34 -5.76 -8.45
C ALA A 164 -15.74 -5.92 -9.92
N VAL A 165 -15.73 -7.15 -10.39
CA VAL A 165 -16.03 -7.52 -11.79
C VAL A 165 -17.33 -8.29 -11.83
N THR A 166 -18.20 -7.92 -12.78
CA THR A 166 -19.41 -8.68 -13.10
C THR A 166 -19.20 -9.52 -14.37
N GLY A 167 -20.05 -10.52 -14.59
CA GLY A 167 -19.99 -11.38 -15.77
C GLY A 167 -19.09 -12.61 -15.61
N LEU A 168 -18.52 -12.83 -14.42
CA LEU A 168 -17.77 -14.04 -14.10
C LEU A 168 -18.65 -14.98 -13.25
N SER A 169 -18.67 -16.28 -13.58
CA SER A 169 -19.49 -17.31 -12.92
C SER A 169 -18.72 -18.11 -11.84
#